data_ff0724dd55355afed0742099bf3aaa53
#
_entry.id   ff0724dd55355afed0742099bf3aaa53
#
_cell.length_a   1.000
_cell.length_b   1.000
_cell.length_c   1.000
_cell.angle_alpha   90.00
_cell.angle_beta   90.00
_cell.angle_gamma   90.00
#
_symmetry.space_group_name_H-M   'P 1'
#
loop_
_entity.id
_entity.type
_entity.pdbx_description
1 polymer ?
#
loop_
_entity_poly.entity_id
_entity_poly.type
_entity_poly.pdbx_seq_one_letter_code
_entity_poly.pdbx_strand_id
1 'polypeptide(L)'
;MKYLILGYGVTGKSVENYLSNKNIDYLIFDDFEENLNKVHHSKIFSEKYIDLIDIVIISPGIKPDHYLLEQLVSKNVSLKTDIDIFSENYKGKVIGVTGTNGKTTFVNELNKFLNINDVHSASAGNIGISPLDLIGTSYEYIILELSSYQLHYTSNLNLNMAVILNIFPDHIDWHDTFDNYVSSKTKILSFLSKGKSERKIIGSNMGKVEKNLPKNFDIKSKNNLKVHREPVSYTHLTLPTNRC
;
A
#
# COMPACT_ATOMS: atom_id res chain seq x y z
N MET A 1 24.63 7.67 4.97
CA MET A 1 23.32 7.78 4.31
C MET A 1 22.31 8.16 5.38
N LYS A 2 21.64 9.30 5.23
CA LYS A 2 20.71 9.85 6.21
C LYS A 2 19.29 9.81 5.69
N TYR A 3 18.39 9.29 6.49
CA TYR A 3 16.98 9.13 6.15
C TYR A 3 16.14 10.24 6.75
N LEU A 4 15.08 10.63 6.05
CA LEU A 4 14.01 11.46 6.58
C LEU A 4 12.71 10.65 6.58
N ILE A 5 12.08 10.52 7.73
CA ILE A 5 10.70 10.02 7.86
C ILE A 5 9.78 11.23 7.70
N LEU A 6 9.03 11.28 6.61
CA LEU A 6 8.07 12.35 6.31
C LEU A 6 6.65 11.88 6.61
N GLY A 7 6.08 12.39 7.71
CA GLY A 7 4.83 11.95 8.31
C GLY A 7 5.03 10.89 9.40
N TYR A 8 4.68 11.21 10.65
CA TYR A 8 4.97 10.38 11.83
C TYR A 8 3.70 9.80 12.48
N GLY A 9 2.76 9.37 11.65
CA GLY A 9 1.61 8.56 12.06
C GLY A 9 2.01 7.08 12.29
N VAL A 10 1.06 6.16 12.06
CA VAL A 10 1.29 4.71 12.24
C VAL A 10 2.43 4.21 11.37
N THR A 11 2.44 4.57 10.08
CA THR A 11 3.51 4.20 9.13
C THR A 11 4.85 4.75 9.55
N GLY A 12 4.93 6.04 9.87
CA GLY A 12 6.19 6.69 10.28
C GLY A 12 6.82 6.05 11.53
N LYS A 13 6.01 5.68 12.52
CA LYS A 13 6.46 4.97 13.72
C LYS A 13 7.00 3.56 13.42
N SER A 14 6.35 2.85 12.51
CA SER A 14 6.85 1.54 12.06
C SER A 14 8.18 1.68 11.31
N VAL A 15 8.30 2.69 10.46
CA VAL A 15 9.56 3.01 9.77
C VAL A 15 10.67 3.36 10.76
N GLU A 16 10.37 4.18 11.78
CA GLU A 16 11.33 4.49 12.85
C GLU A 16 11.84 3.23 13.54
N ASN A 17 10.93 2.35 13.95
CA ASN A 17 11.30 1.08 14.58
C ASN A 17 12.22 0.25 13.67
N TYR A 18 11.88 0.16 12.38
CA TYR A 18 12.70 -0.57 11.41
C TYR A 18 14.11 0.03 11.28
N LEU A 19 14.22 1.35 11.09
CA LEU A 19 15.51 2.04 10.94
C LEU A 19 16.35 1.94 12.21
N SER A 20 15.73 2.11 13.40
CA SER A 20 16.40 1.99 14.69
C SER A 20 16.97 0.59 14.89
N ASN A 21 16.20 -0.46 14.60
CA ASN A 21 16.65 -1.85 14.71
C ASN A 21 17.80 -2.19 13.74
N LYS A 22 17.93 -1.43 12.67
CA LYS A 22 19.04 -1.56 11.70
C LYS A 22 20.21 -0.62 11.98
N ASN A 23 20.15 0.19 13.04
CA ASN A 23 21.13 1.24 13.37
C ASN A 23 21.35 2.23 12.20
N ILE A 24 20.29 2.55 11.46
CA ILE A 24 20.30 3.51 10.36
C ILE A 24 20.00 4.91 10.95
N ASP A 25 20.78 5.93 10.57
CA ASP A 25 20.53 7.30 11.02
C ASP A 25 19.35 7.94 10.28
N TYR A 26 18.46 8.61 11.03
CA TYR A 26 17.24 9.21 10.49
C TYR A 26 16.88 10.49 11.24
N LEU A 27 16.10 11.32 10.55
CA LEU A 27 15.36 12.44 11.12
C LEU A 27 13.85 12.23 10.87
N ILE A 28 13.01 12.95 11.61
CA ILE A 28 11.56 12.83 11.57
C ILE A 28 10.96 14.22 11.35
N PHE A 29 10.03 14.32 10.42
CA PHE A 29 9.17 15.47 10.20
C PHE A 29 7.70 15.06 10.22
N ASP A 30 6.88 15.89 10.85
CA ASP A 30 5.41 15.81 10.78
C ASP A 30 4.83 17.21 10.87
N ASP A 31 3.74 17.49 10.17
CA ASP A 31 3.04 18.77 10.20
C ASP A 31 2.37 19.05 11.56
N PHE A 32 2.06 17.98 12.31
CA PHE A 32 1.40 18.07 13.59
C PHE A 32 2.42 17.92 14.72
N GLU A 33 2.60 18.99 15.47
CA GLU A 33 3.56 19.03 16.59
C GLU A 33 3.27 17.95 17.65
N GLU A 34 2.01 17.60 17.85
CA GLU A 34 1.58 16.54 18.77
C GLU A 34 2.13 15.15 18.39
N ASN A 35 2.37 14.88 17.13
CA ASN A 35 3.01 13.64 16.68
C ASN A 35 4.48 13.58 17.08
N LEU A 36 5.13 14.73 17.22
CA LEU A 36 6.55 14.84 17.58
C LEU A 36 6.81 14.89 19.08
N ASN A 37 5.78 15.04 19.91
CA ASN A 37 5.95 15.21 21.38
C ASN A 37 6.71 14.07 22.08
N LYS A 38 6.75 12.88 21.48
CA LYS A 38 7.46 11.70 22.00
C LYS A 38 8.78 11.41 21.27
N VAL A 39 9.09 12.20 20.25
CA VAL A 39 10.33 12.06 19.47
C VAL A 39 11.46 12.75 20.22
N HIS A 40 12.60 12.06 20.35
CA HIS A 40 13.79 12.69 20.95
C HIS A 40 14.21 13.91 20.12
N HIS A 41 14.44 15.04 20.76
CA HIS A 41 14.66 16.34 20.12
C HIS A 41 15.74 16.32 19.01
N SER A 42 16.81 15.53 19.21
CA SER A 42 17.89 15.39 18.21
C SER A 42 17.48 14.66 16.94
N LYS A 43 16.31 14.00 16.93
CA LYS A 43 15.76 13.30 15.79
C LYS A 43 14.74 14.13 15.01
N ILE A 44 14.32 15.28 15.53
CA ILE A 44 13.37 16.16 14.84
C ILE A 44 14.10 16.87 13.71
N PHE A 45 13.51 16.79 12.51
CA PHE A 45 14.04 17.44 11.33
C PHE A 45 13.92 18.97 11.43
N SER A 46 14.92 19.65 10.90
CA SER A 46 14.90 21.09 10.65
C SER A 46 15.43 21.34 9.24
N GLU A 47 14.86 22.31 8.53
CA GLU A 47 15.21 22.62 7.13
C GLU A 47 16.71 22.84 6.89
N LYS A 48 17.45 23.31 7.88
CA LYS A 48 18.93 23.41 7.81
C LYS A 48 19.62 22.07 7.52
N TYR A 49 18.95 20.94 7.72
CA TYR A 49 19.47 19.60 7.48
C TYR A 49 19.05 19.01 6.14
N ILE A 50 18.30 19.75 5.32
CA ILE A 50 17.72 19.23 4.06
C ILE A 50 18.81 18.70 3.12
N ASP A 51 19.99 19.35 3.05
CA ASP A 51 21.10 18.95 2.20
C ASP A 51 21.83 17.68 2.68
N LEU A 52 21.50 17.20 3.89
CA LEU A 52 22.05 15.97 4.42
C LEU A 52 21.17 14.75 4.17
N ILE A 53 19.98 14.95 3.62
CA ILE A 53 19.01 13.87 3.39
C ILE A 53 19.30 13.18 2.06
N ASP A 54 19.55 11.89 2.12
CA ASP A 54 19.76 11.03 0.95
C ASP A 54 18.46 10.33 0.51
N ILE A 55 17.64 9.92 1.49
CA ILE A 55 16.41 9.16 1.26
C ILE A 55 15.28 9.72 2.13
N VAL A 56 14.12 9.91 1.51
CA VAL A 56 12.88 10.21 2.22
C VAL A 56 11.99 8.98 2.22
N ILE A 57 11.48 8.62 3.40
CA ILE A 57 10.42 7.61 3.54
C ILE A 57 9.13 8.37 3.85
N ILE A 58 8.23 8.38 2.84
CA ILE A 58 6.99 9.14 2.90
C ILE A 58 5.84 8.30 3.44
N SER A 59 5.10 8.88 4.40
CA SER A 59 3.83 8.32 4.85
C SER A 59 2.71 8.59 3.84
N PRO A 60 1.77 7.65 3.63
CA PRO A 60 0.72 7.77 2.61
C PRO A 60 -0.18 8.99 2.76
N GLY A 61 -0.35 9.52 3.97
CA GLY A 61 -1.18 10.69 4.25
C GLY A 61 -0.63 12.02 3.73
N ILE A 62 0.65 12.12 3.47
CA ILE A 62 1.28 13.34 2.94
C ILE A 62 0.78 13.58 1.52
N LYS A 63 0.29 14.79 1.25
CA LYS A 63 -0.20 15.15 -0.09
C LYS A 63 0.94 15.37 -1.09
N PRO A 64 0.73 15.14 -2.39
CA PRO A 64 1.74 15.35 -3.42
C PRO A 64 2.25 16.80 -3.53
N ASP A 65 1.43 17.78 -3.18
CA ASP A 65 1.72 19.21 -3.19
C ASP A 65 2.37 19.71 -1.89
N HIS A 66 2.82 18.82 -1.01
CA HIS A 66 3.47 19.19 0.24
C HIS A 66 4.79 19.91 -0.01
N TYR A 67 4.96 21.11 0.56
CA TYR A 67 6.10 22.01 0.28
C TYR A 67 7.47 21.37 0.50
N LEU A 68 7.61 20.57 1.54
CA LEU A 68 8.88 19.90 1.85
C LEU A 68 9.19 18.79 0.82
N LEU A 69 8.15 18.12 0.30
CA LEU A 69 8.31 17.10 -0.74
C LEU A 69 8.84 17.72 -2.04
N GLU A 70 8.31 18.88 -2.44
CA GLU A 70 8.80 19.61 -3.63
C GLU A 70 10.28 19.99 -3.50
N GLN A 71 10.69 20.50 -2.32
CA GLN A 71 12.09 20.83 -2.07
C GLN A 71 13.00 19.60 -2.14
N LEU A 72 12.60 18.47 -1.54
CA LEU A 72 13.39 17.24 -1.55
C LEU A 72 13.51 16.64 -2.95
N VAL A 73 12.43 16.65 -3.73
CA VAL A 73 12.42 16.19 -5.13
C VAL A 73 13.34 17.06 -5.98
N SER A 74 13.31 18.39 -5.82
CA SER A 74 14.20 19.31 -6.56
C SER A 74 15.69 19.05 -6.30
N LYS A 75 16.02 18.47 -5.15
CA LYS A 75 17.39 18.07 -4.76
C LYS A 75 17.75 16.63 -5.18
N ASN A 76 16.88 15.95 -5.95
CA ASN A 76 17.05 14.56 -6.37
C ASN A 76 17.16 13.56 -5.19
N VAL A 77 16.55 13.87 -4.04
CA VAL A 77 16.47 12.94 -2.91
C VAL A 77 15.63 11.74 -3.30
N SER A 78 16.10 10.54 -2.98
CA SER A 78 15.37 9.30 -3.29
C SER A 78 14.10 9.19 -2.44
N LEU A 79 12.94 9.02 -3.07
CA LEU A 79 11.66 8.83 -2.40
C LEU A 79 11.33 7.35 -2.29
N LYS A 80 11.00 6.88 -1.09
CA LYS A 80 10.54 5.51 -0.79
C LYS A 80 9.33 5.51 0.11
N THR A 81 8.63 4.38 0.13
CA THR A 81 7.57 4.06 1.09
C THR A 81 8.01 2.88 1.98
N ASP A 82 7.25 2.60 3.03
CA ASP A 82 7.37 1.37 3.81
C ASP A 82 7.20 0.12 2.94
N ILE A 83 6.32 0.19 1.92
CA ILE A 83 6.08 -0.88 0.95
C ILE A 83 7.32 -1.12 0.08
N ASP A 84 8.03 -0.07 -0.37
CA ASP A 84 9.27 -0.20 -1.14
C ASP A 84 10.35 -0.91 -0.31
N ILE A 85 10.51 -0.49 0.96
CA ILE A 85 11.47 -1.11 1.89
C ILE A 85 11.13 -2.58 2.13
N PHE A 86 9.85 -2.88 2.36
CA PHE A 86 9.37 -4.24 2.52
C PHE A 86 9.72 -5.08 1.28
N SER A 87 9.40 -4.60 0.09
CA SER A 87 9.64 -5.32 -1.17
C SER A 87 11.12 -5.61 -1.43
N GLU A 88 12.00 -4.69 -1.07
CA GLU A 88 13.46 -4.88 -1.19
C GLU A 88 13.99 -5.99 -0.26
N ASN A 89 13.36 -6.21 0.88
CA ASN A 89 13.86 -7.05 1.95
C ASN A 89 13.07 -8.36 2.16
N TYR A 90 11.88 -8.50 1.59
CA TYR A 90 11.06 -9.71 1.67
C TYR A 90 11.22 -10.57 0.42
N LYS A 91 11.41 -11.90 0.59
CA LYS A 91 11.68 -12.84 -0.50
C LYS A 91 10.56 -13.87 -0.75
N GLY A 92 9.54 -13.89 0.11
CA GLY A 92 8.38 -14.77 -0.06
C GLY A 92 7.40 -14.28 -1.13
N LYS A 93 6.28 -14.97 -1.26
CA LYS A 93 5.22 -14.62 -2.21
C LYS A 93 4.33 -13.51 -1.64
N VAL A 94 3.96 -12.57 -2.50
CA VAL A 94 3.13 -11.40 -2.11
C VAL A 94 1.91 -11.30 -2.99
N ILE A 95 0.74 -11.15 -2.35
CA ILE A 95 -0.55 -10.86 -2.99
C ILE A 95 -0.92 -9.43 -2.64
N GLY A 96 -1.01 -8.55 -3.63
CA GLY A 96 -1.47 -7.17 -3.43
C GLY A 96 -2.97 -7.05 -3.67
N VAL A 97 -3.69 -6.41 -2.77
CA VAL A 97 -5.14 -6.20 -2.84
C VAL A 97 -5.47 -4.73 -2.72
N THR A 98 -6.17 -4.18 -3.71
CA THR A 98 -6.71 -2.83 -3.66
C THR A 98 -8.18 -2.78 -4.08
N GLY A 99 -8.81 -1.66 -3.87
CA GLY A 99 -10.20 -1.39 -4.20
C GLY A 99 -10.70 -0.18 -3.44
N THR A 100 -11.85 0.36 -3.80
CA THR A 100 -12.51 1.38 -2.99
C THR A 100 -13.07 0.71 -1.74
N ASN A 101 -13.87 -0.34 -1.89
CA ASN A 101 -14.57 -1.03 -0.82
C ASN A 101 -14.18 -2.52 -0.74
N GLY A 102 -14.34 -3.11 0.45
CA GLY A 102 -14.23 -4.56 0.67
C GLY A 102 -12.81 -5.10 0.79
N LYS A 103 -11.78 -4.28 0.74
CA LYS A 103 -10.36 -4.69 0.85
C LYS A 103 -10.10 -5.50 2.11
N THR A 104 -10.40 -4.93 3.26
CA THR A 104 -10.17 -5.54 4.58
C THR A 104 -10.86 -6.89 4.73
N THR A 105 -12.13 -6.96 4.33
CA THR A 105 -12.90 -8.22 4.36
C THR A 105 -12.24 -9.27 3.47
N PHE A 106 -11.92 -8.91 2.23
CA PHE A 106 -11.29 -9.83 1.29
C PHE A 106 -9.93 -10.33 1.79
N VAL A 107 -9.08 -9.43 2.28
CA VAL A 107 -7.75 -9.77 2.81
C VAL A 107 -7.84 -10.71 4.00
N ASN A 108 -8.74 -10.44 4.95
CA ASN A 108 -8.93 -11.28 6.12
C ASN A 108 -9.49 -12.66 5.76
N GLU A 109 -10.50 -12.73 4.88
CA GLU A 109 -11.07 -14.01 4.46
C GLU A 109 -10.10 -14.84 3.62
N LEU A 110 -9.31 -14.19 2.75
CA LEU A 110 -8.26 -14.88 2.00
C LEU A 110 -7.17 -15.42 2.93
N ASN A 111 -6.75 -14.64 3.93
CA ASN A 111 -5.76 -15.08 4.91
C ASN A 111 -6.27 -16.28 5.72
N LYS A 112 -7.51 -16.23 6.19
CA LYS A 112 -8.15 -17.37 6.87
C LYS A 112 -8.22 -18.60 5.96
N PHE A 113 -8.66 -18.42 4.71
CA PHE A 113 -8.78 -19.51 3.74
C PHE A 113 -7.43 -20.19 3.50
N LEU A 114 -6.36 -19.42 3.32
CA LEU A 114 -5.03 -19.97 3.12
C LEU A 114 -4.57 -20.78 4.34
N ASN A 115 -4.69 -20.21 5.54
CA ASN A 115 -4.25 -20.88 6.77
C ASN A 115 -5.08 -22.14 7.10
N ILE A 116 -6.39 -22.17 6.81
CA ILE A 116 -7.22 -23.40 6.97
C ILE A 116 -6.78 -24.50 6.00
N ASN A 117 -6.18 -24.13 4.87
CA ASN A 117 -5.66 -25.09 3.88
C ASN A 117 -4.14 -25.32 4.02
N ASP A 118 -3.60 -25.15 5.21
CA ASP A 118 -2.19 -25.39 5.56
C ASP A 118 -1.19 -24.53 4.76
N VAL A 119 -1.64 -23.42 4.19
CA VAL A 119 -0.78 -22.42 3.55
C VAL A 119 -0.48 -21.30 4.53
N HIS A 120 0.72 -21.30 5.10
CA HIS A 120 1.14 -20.33 6.11
C HIS A 120 1.19 -18.92 5.57
N SER A 121 0.23 -18.08 5.95
CA SER A 121 0.07 -16.73 5.44
C SER A 121 -0.21 -15.69 6.53
N ALA A 122 0.12 -14.43 6.22
CA ALA A 122 -0.21 -13.28 7.05
C ALA A 122 -0.77 -12.13 6.20
N SER A 123 -1.55 -11.26 6.83
CA SER A 123 -2.06 -10.02 6.22
C SER A 123 -1.37 -8.80 6.82
N ALA A 124 -1.11 -7.79 6.00
CA ALA A 124 -0.45 -6.55 6.38
C ALA A 124 -0.84 -5.38 5.46
N GLY A 125 -0.30 -4.21 5.71
CA GLY A 125 -0.43 -3.04 4.84
C GLY A 125 -1.27 -1.92 5.43
N ASN A 126 -2.30 -1.49 4.71
CA ASN A 126 -3.18 -0.39 5.16
C ASN A 126 -3.93 -0.70 6.46
N ILE A 127 -3.98 -1.96 6.87
CA ILE A 127 -4.59 -2.45 8.11
C ILE A 127 -3.68 -3.45 8.81
N GLY A 128 -3.87 -3.57 10.12
CA GLY A 128 -3.23 -4.61 10.93
C GLY A 128 -1.73 -4.35 11.13
N ILE A 129 -0.93 -5.35 10.78
CA ILE A 129 0.52 -5.36 11.00
C ILE A 129 1.22 -4.53 9.92
N SER A 130 2.27 -3.81 10.30
CA SER A 130 3.12 -3.15 9.29
C SER A 130 3.81 -4.19 8.41
N PRO A 131 3.91 -3.97 7.09
CA PRO A 131 4.70 -4.84 6.23
C PRO A 131 6.15 -4.99 6.70
N LEU A 132 6.73 -3.95 7.31
CA LEU A 132 8.10 -3.96 7.82
C LEU A 132 8.30 -4.98 8.94
N ASP A 133 7.28 -5.25 9.76
CA ASP A 133 7.33 -6.22 10.85
C ASP A 133 7.34 -7.68 10.34
N LEU A 134 7.01 -7.88 9.06
CA LEU A 134 7.02 -9.19 8.42
C LEU A 134 8.34 -9.50 7.69
N ILE A 135 9.29 -8.57 7.66
CA ILE A 135 10.62 -8.80 7.09
C ILE A 135 11.37 -9.83 7.95
N GLY A 136 11.86 -10.89 7.32
CA GLY A 136 12.56 -11.98 7.99
C GLY A 136 11.66 -13.08 8.54
N THR A 137 10.34 -12.98 8.38
CA THR A 137 9.40 -14.06 8.72
C THR A 137 9.38 -15.16 7.64
N SER A 138 8.86 -16.32 8.00
CA SER A 138 8.81 -17.51 7.12
C SER A 138 7.42 -17.77 6.51
N TYR A 139 6.56 -16.76 6.41
CA TYR A 139 5.27 -16.90 5.74
C TYR A 139 5.46 -17.27 4.26
N GLU A 140 4.65 -18.23 3.78
CA GLU A 140 4.65 -18.57 2.35
C GLU A 140 4.02 -17.47 1.52
N TYR A 141 2.94 -16.86 2.04
CA TYR A 141 2.27 -15.73 1.42
C TYR A 141 2.08 -14.58 2.40
N ILE A 142 2.36 -13.36 1.93
CA ILE A 142 1.90 -12.13 2.57
C ILE A 142 0.83 -11.50 1.69
N ILE A 143 -0.31 -11.16 2.30
CA ILE A 143 -1.43 -10.50 1.64
C ILE A 143 -1.41 -9.04 2.06
N LEU A 144 -1.05 -8.14 1.13
CA LEU A 144 -0.96 -6.70 1.38
C LEU A 144 -2.27 -6.02 1.00
N GLU A 145 -2.93 -5.40 1.97
CA GLU A 145 -3.95 -4.40 1.70
C GLU A 145 -3.27 -3.09 1.30
N LEU A 146 -3.57 -2.59 0.10
CA LEU A 146 -2.94 -1.40 -0.45
C LEU A 146 -3.98 -0.31 -0.74
N SER A 147 -3.83 0.85 -0.10
CA SER A 147 -4.62 2.05 -0.38
C SER A 147 -4.17 2.72 -1.68
N SER A 148 -4.98 3.63 -2.21
CA SER A 148 -4.58 4.46 -3.35
C SER A 148 -3.43 5.40 -3.01
N TYR A 149 -3.35 5.88 -1.77
CA TYR A 149 -2.27 6.73 -1.27
C TYR A 149 -0.93 6.00 -1.24
N GLN A 150 -0.90 4.76 -0.69
CA GLN A 150 0.29 3.92 -0.70
C GLN A 150 0.74 3.62 -2.13
N LEU A 151 -0.18 3.19 -2.99
CA LEU A 151 0.12 2.88 -4.40
C LEU A 151 0.59 4.09 -5.19
N HIS A 152 0.14 5.31 -4.86
CA HIS A 152 0.61 6.54 -5.50
C HIS A 152 2.12 6.66 -5.39
N TYR A 153 2.65 6.55 -4.18
CA TYR A 153 4.07 6.74 -3.90
C TYR A 153 4.94 5.51 -4.14
N THR A 154 4.40 4.31 -3.93
CA THR A 154 5.16 3.06 -4.10
C THR A 154 5.78 2.99 -5.50
N SER A 155 7.08 2.77 -5.56
CA SER A 155 7.84 2.69 -6.82
C SER A 155 8.37 1.28 -7.09
N ASN A 156 8.55 0.48 -6.04
CA ASN A 156 9.13 -0.85 -6.11
C ASN A 156 8.30 -1.83 -5.28
N LEU A 157 7.58 -2.71 -5.96
CA LEU A 157 6.85 -3.81 -5.32
C LEU A 157 6.88 -5.03 -6.25
N ASN A 158 7.09 -6.20 -5.68
CA ASN A 158 7.12 -7.45 -6.44
C ASN A 158 5.93 -8.32 -6.03
N LEU A 159 4.92 -8.41 -6.88
CA LEU A 159 3.69 -9.16 -6.63
C LEU A 159 3.63 -10.45 -7.42
N ASN A 160 3.25 -11.54 -6.75
CA ASN A 160 2.87 -12.80 -7.39
C ASN A 160 1.41 -12.78 -7.87
N MET A 161 0.57 -11.95 -7.25
CA MET A 161 -0.82 -11.74 -7.63
C MET A 161 -1.23 -10.31 -7.30
N ALA A 162 -1.99 -9.67 -8.18
CA ALA A 162 -2.64 -8.39 -7.96
C ALA A 162 -4.16 -8.51 -8.04
N VAL A 163 -4.87 -7.95 -7.07
CA VAL A 163 -6.33 -7.96 -6.98
C VAL A 163 -6.84 -6.54 -6.92
N ILE A 164 -7.73 -6.17 -7.85
CA ILE A 164 -8.51 -4.93 -7.80
C ILE A 164 -9.98 -5.31 -7.64
N LEU A 165 -10.54 -5.08 -6.46
CA LEU A 165 -11.92 -5.49 -6.16
C LEU A 165 -12.95 -4.64 -6.88
N ASN A 166 -12.78 -3.34 -6.82
CA ASN A 166 -13.66 -2.34 -7.43
C ASN A 166 -12.99 -0.96 -7.40
N ILE A 167 -13.47 -0.04 -8.25
CA ILE A 167 -13.06 1.37 -8.20
C ILE A 167 -14.30 2.25 -8.40
N PHE A 168 -14.64 3.02 -7.37
CA PHE A 168 -15.69 4.04 -7.35
C PHE A 168 -15.08 5.39 -7.00
N PRO A 169 -15.72 6.52 -7.33
CA PRO A 169 -15.22 7.84 -6.92
C PRO A 169 -15.05 7.93 -5.40
N ASP A 170 -13.85 8.26 -4.97
CA ASP A 170 -13.46 8.42 -3.57
C ASP A 170 -12.15 9.21 -3.50
N HIS A 171 -11.85 9.85 -2.37
CA HIS A 171 -10.58 10.53 -2.09
C HIS A 171 -10.14 11.56 -3.17
N ILE A 172 -11.11 12.24 -3.80
CA ILE A 172 -10.82 13.24 -4.85
C ILE A 172 -10.10 14.46 -4.28
N ASP A 173 -10.34 14.78 -3.02
CA ASP A 173 -9.67 15.84 -2.24
C ASP A 173 -8.16 15.63 -2.10
N TRP A 174 -7.69 14.39 -2.23
CA TRP A 174 -6.27 14.03 -2.17
C TRP A 174 -5.68 13.80 -3.57
N HIS A 175 -6.44 13.16 -4.46
CA HIS A 175 -5.97 12.78 -5.81
C HIS A 175 -6.23 13.84 -6.88
N ASP A 176 -6.91 14.96 -6.56
CA ASP A 176 -7.39 16.04 -7.42
C ASP A 176 -8.45 15.61 -8.44
N THR A 177 -8.30 14.44 -9.04
CA THR A 177 -9.23 13.91 -10.05
C THR A 177 -9.52 12.43 -9.82
N PHE A 178 -10.70 11.99 -10.33
CA PHE A 178 -11.03 10.57 -10.34
C PHE A 178 -10.05 9.75 -11.20
N ASP A 179 -9.54 10.32 -12.28
CA ASP A 179 -8.58 9.63 -13.16
C ASP A 179 -7.23 9.40 -12.45
N ASN A 180 -6.76 10.35 -11.64
CA ASN A 180 -5.57 10.17 -10.80
C ASN A 180 -5.78 9.07 -9.74
N TYR A 181 -6.96 9.03 -9.11
CA TYR A 181 -7.32 7.98 -8.18
C TYR A 181 -7.33 6.60 -8.84
N VAL A 182 -7.94 6.48 -10.03
CA VAL A 182 -7.94 5.25 -10.83
C VAL A 182 -6.52 4.85 -11.20
N SER A 183 -5.71 5.80 -11.69
CA SER A 183 -4.32 5.58 -12.06
C SER A 183 -3.50 5.04 -10.88
N SER A 184 -3.67 5.63 -9.70
CA SER A 184 -2.98 5.18 -8.48
C SER A 184 -3.35 3.73 -8.13
N LYS A 185 -4.62 3.34 -8.21
CA LYS A 185 -5.03 1.96 -7.91
C LYS A 185 -4.60 0.97 -8.98
N THR A 186 -4.69 1.34 -10.26
CA THR A 186 -4.30 0.45 -11.35
C THR A 186 -2.80 0.23 -11.44
N LYS A 187 -1.99 1.12 -10.84
CA LYS A 187 -0.54 0.97 -10.71
C LYS A 187 -0.13 -0.36 -10.04
N ILE A 188 -0.99 -0.95 -9.20
CA ILE A 188 -0.74 -2.28 -8.61
C ILE A 188 -0.41 -3.34 -9.66
N LEU A 189 -0.95 -3.23 -10.87
CA LEU A 189 -0.75 -4.18 -11.96
C LEU A 189 0.67 -4.10 -12.55
N SER A 190 1.31 -2.94 -12.46
CA SER A 190 2.70 -2.76 -12.93
C SER A 190 3.73 -3.47 -12.04
N PHE A 191 3.33 -3.86 -10.84
CA PHE A 191 4.17 -4.57 -9.87
C PHE A 191 4.10 -6.09 -9.99
N LEU A 192 3.31 -6.63 -10.92
CA LEU A 192 3.29 -8.07 -11.17
C LEU A 192 4.64 -8.55 -11.69
N SER A 193 5.15 -9.63 -11.09
CA SER A 193 6.38 -10.29 -11.53
C SER A 193 6.26 -10.72 -13.00
N LYS A 194 7.25 -10.39 -13.80
CA LYS A 194 7.34 -10.85 -15.19
C LYS A 194 7.65 -12.36 -15.22
N GLY A 195 6.73 -13.18 -15.72
CA GLY A 195 6.93 -14.62 -15.84
C GLY A 195 5.65 -15.42 -16.11
N LYS A 196 5.76 -16.76 -16.20
CA LYS A 196 4.67 -17.69 -16.58
C LYS A 196 3.47 -17.73 -15.60
N SER A 197 3.52 -17.05 -14.47
CA SER A 197 2.51 -17.07 -13.41
C SER A 197 1.94 -15.70 -13.06
N GLU A 198 1.94 -14.74 -13.99
CA GLU A 198 1.24 -13.47 -13.77
C GLU A 198 -0.24 -13.74 -13.47
N ARG A 199 -0.65 -13.44 -12.24
CA ARG A 199 -2.03 -13.63 -11.80
C ARG A 199 -2.64 -12.30 -11.41
N LYS A 200 -3.75 -11.97 -12.05
CA LYS A 200 -4.53 -10.75 -11.80
C LYS A 200 -6.00 -11.09 -11.63
N ILE A 201 -6.63 -10.47 -10.67
CA ILE A 201 -8.07 -10.54 -10.45
C ILE A 201 -8.61 -9.13 -10.52
N ILE A 202 -9.59 -8.92 -11.39
CA ILE A 202 -10.23 -7.62 -11.57
C ILE A 202 -11.73 -7.80 -11.35
N GLY A 203 -12.26 -7.07 -10.39
CA GLY A 203 -13.68 -7.11 -10.05
C GLY A 203 -14.59 -6.52 -11.12
N SER A 204 -15.87 -6.76 -10.99
CA SER A 204 -16.88 -6.57 -12.04
C SER A 204 -17.32 -5.12 -12.33
N ASN A 205 -16.88 -4.13 -11.58
CA ASN A 205 -17.39 -2.76 -11.72
C ASN A 205 -16.30 -1.77 -12.13
N MET A 206 -15.74 -1.96 -13.32
CA MET A 206 -14.53 -1.30 -13.82
C MET A 206 -14.75 -0.39 -15.04
N GLY A 207 -16.01 0.00 -15.35
CA GLY A 207 -16.40 0.64 -16.62
C GLY A 207 -15.59 1.85 -17.09
N LYS A 208 -14.93 2.62 -16.19
CA LYS A 208 -14.00 3.70 -16.57
C LYS A 208 -12.52 3.28 -16.46
N VAL A 209 -12.24 2.15 -15.85
CA VAL A 209 -10.87 1.71 -15.54
C VAL A 209 -10.17 1.14 -16.76
N GLU A 210 -10.91 0.57 -17.72
CA GLU A 210 -10.34 0.01 -18.95
C GLU A 210 -9.47 1.01 -19.72
N LYS A 211 -9.80 2.30 -19.65
CA LYS A 211 -9.04 3.36 -20.35
C LYS A 211 -7.70 3.68 -19.69
N ASN A 212 -7.56 3.42 -18.40
CA ASN A 212 -6.40 3.75 -17.58
C ASN A 212 -5.49 2.55 -17.30
N LEU A 213 -5.82 1.39 -17.85
CA LEU A 213 -4.97 0.21 -17.74
C LEU A 213 -3.67 0.42 -18.56
N PRO A 214 -2.54 -0.11 -18.10
CA PRO A 214 -1.30 -0.08 -18.87
C PRO A 214 -1.54 -0.61 -20.30
N LYS A 215 -0.97 0.05 -21.34
CA LYS A 215 -1.20 -0.29 -22.76
C LYS A 215 -0.95 -1.75 -23.13
N ASN A 216 -0.14 -2.46 -22.33
CA ASN A 216 0.20 -3.87 -22.52
C ASN A 216 -0.72 -4.81 -21.74
N PHE A 217 -1.81 -4.28 -21.19
CA PHE A 217 -2.73 -5.02 -20.34
C PHE A 217 -3.86 -5.61 -21.17
N ASP A 218 -3.78 -6.88 -21.52
CA ASP A 218 -4.85 -7.59 -22.21
C ASP A 218 -5.86 -8.19 -21.22
N ILE A 219 -7.01 -7.53 -21.07
CA ILE A 219 -8.15 -8.03 -20.27
C ILE A 219 -8.76 -9.30 -20.92
N LYS A 220 -8.52 -9.51 -22.21
CA LYS A 220 -9.16 -10.57 -23.00
C LYS A 220 -8.41 -11.90 -23.00
N SER A 221 -7.28 -12.01 -22.29
CA SER A 221 -6.56 -13.28 -22.23
C SER A 221 -7.45 -14.33 -21.54
N LYS A 222 -7.90 -15.31 -22.33
CA LYS A 222 -8.93 -16.31 -21.99
C LYS A 222 -8.62 -17.23 -20.80
N ASN A 223 -7.47 -17.09 -20.17
CA ASN A 223 -7.02 -17.96 -19.08
C ASN A 223 -7.18 -17.38 -17.67
N ASN A 224 -7.77 -16.20 -17.52
CA ASN A 224 -7.92 -15.56 -16.23
C ASN A 224 -9.36 -15.23 -15.92
N LEU A 225 -9.91 -15.97 -15.01
CA LEU A 225 -11.15 -15.81 -14.24
C LEU A 225 -12.39 -15.27 -15.01
N LYS A 226 -13.46 -16.08 -14.95
CA LYS A 226 -14.82 -15.65 -15.28
C LYS A 226 -15.18 -14.45 -14.39
N VAL A 227 -15.33 -13.29 -15.00
CA VAL A 227 -15.96 -12.14 -14.36
C VAL A 227 -17.43 -12.53 -14.13
N HIS A 228 -17.82 -12.79 -12.89
CA HIS A 228 -19.22 -12.90 -12.54
C HIS A 228 -19.87 -11.53 -12.71
N ARG A 229 -20.72 -11.38 -13.72
CA ARG A 229 -21.43 -10.13 -14.06
C ARG A 229 -22.71 -9.92 -13.25
N GLU A 230 -22.96 -10.68 -12.21
CA GLU A 230 -24.14 -10.47 -11.40
C GLU A 230 -23.86 -9.47 -10.28
N PRO A 231 -24.70 -8.43 -10.12
CA PRO A 231 -24.60 -7.55 -8.98
C PRO A 231 -24.92 -8.38 -7.74
N VAL A 232 -23.99 -8.42 -6.78
CA VAL A 232 -24.27 -8.98 -5.47
C VAL A 232 -25.32 -8.07 -4.84
N SER A 233 -26.57 -8.50 -4.84
CA SER A 233 -27.61 -7.86 -4.04
C SER A 233 -27.26 -8.16 -2.56
N TYR A 234 -26.89 -7.13 -1.82
CA TYR A 234 -26.80 -7.21 -0.37
C TYR A 234 -28.23 -7.40 0.16
N THR A 235 -28.67 -8.64 0.30
CA THR A 235 -29.79 -8.94 1.18
C THR A 235 -29.26 -8.82 2.61
N HIS A 236 -29.81 -7.89 3.35
CA HIS A 236 -29.57 -7.75 4.80
C HIS A 236 -29.84 -9.09 5.47
N LEU A 237 -28.79 -9.74 5.95
CA LEU A 237 -28.90 -10.79 6.94
C LEU A 237 -29.25 -10.12 8.27
N THR A 238 -30.54 -9.96 8.53
CA THR A 238 -31.03 -9.68 9.87
C THR A 238 -30.80 -10.93 10.70
N LEU A 239 -29.85 -10.85 11.63
CA LEU A 239 -29.74 -11.85 12.69
C LEU A 239 -31.04 -11.88 13.49
N PRO A 240 -31.61 -13.06 13.79
CA PRO A 240 -32.78 -13.14 14.68
C PRO A 240 -32.36 -12.65 16.06
N THR A 241 -32.98 -11.58 16.51
CA THR A 241 -32.90 -11.15 17.90
C THR A 241 -33.67 -12.16 18.74
N ASN A 242 -32.98 -13.07 19.40
CA ASN A 242 -33.56 -13.84 20.47
C ASN A 242 -33.94 -12.89 21.61
N ARG A 243 -35.23 -12.64 21.75
CA ARG A 243 -35.85 -12.16 23.02
C ARG A 243 -35.90 -13.34 24.00
N CYS A 244 -35.24 -13.18 25.11
CA CYS A 244 -35.66 -13.67 26.40
C CYS A 244 -35.41 -12.58 27.44
#